data_82d2de43f5bd288ebf28e4ca3e01e4de
#
_entry.id   82d2de43f5bd288ebf28e4ca3e01e4de
#
_cell.length_a   1.000
_cell.length_b   1.000
_cell.length_c   1.000
_cell.angle_alpha   90.00
_cell.angle_beta   90.00
_cell.angle_gamma   90.00
#
_symmetry.space_group_name_H-M   'P 1'
#
loop_
_entity.id
_entity.type
_entity.pdbx_description
1 polymer ?
#
loop_
_entity_poly.entity_id
_entity_poly.type
_entity_poly.pdbx_seq_one_letter_code
_entity_poly.pdbx_strand_id
1 'polypeptide(L)'
;MAGDGWTTLPLDQAVLVNPSVHLERGDVYPFVDMQAVDPESRSVGPSEERPFKGGGSRFVHGDTLMARITPCLENGKIARYAATEGEGAGHGSTEFIVIRGRPNVTDNGFAYYLTKWDGVRRYCISQMTGSSGRQRVPTSALSHCEVTIPSLPEQRAIAHILGTLDDKIELNRRMNQTLEEM
;
A
#
# COMPACT_ATOMS: atom_id res chain seq x y z
N MET A 1 26.15 -6.77 -1.39
CA MET A 1 26.72 -6.36 -0.10
C MET A 1 25.76 -5.32 0.47
N ALA A 2 25.21 -5.54 1.67
CA ALA A 2 24.43 -4.52 2.36
C ALA A 2 25.39 -3.37 2.69
N GLY A 3 24.97 -2.11 2.47
CA GLY A 3 25.77 -0.95 2.89
C GLY A 3 25.91 -0.94 4.41
N ASP A 4 27.00 -0.33 4.92
CA ASP A 4 27.19 -0.14 6.36
C ASP A 4 25.95 0.54 6.96
N GLY A 5 25.24 -0.15 7.88
CA GLY A 5 24.02 0.35 8.51
C GLY A 5 22.68 -0.18 7.94
N TRP A 6 22.71 -1.07 6.93
CA TRP A 6 21.51 -1.73 6.44
C TRP A 6 21.21 -3.01 7.21
N THR A 7 19.95 -3.26 7.51
CA THR A 7 19.49 -4.41 8.31
C THR A 7 18.58 -5.31 7.49
N THR A 8 18.84 -6.62 7.51
CA THR A 8 17.98 -7.63 6.88
C THR A 8 17.06 -8.24 7.93
N LEU A 9 15.76 -8.27 7.65
CA LEU A 9 14.73 -8.83 8.53
C LEU A 9 13.49 -9.24 7.72
N PRO A 10 12.62 -10.09 8.28
CA PRO A 10 11.32 -10.41 7.67
C PRO A 10 10.46 -9.17 7.47
N LEU A 11 9.67 -9.14 6.38
CA LEU A 11 8.84 -7.99 6.02
C LEU A 11 7.82 -7.65 7.13
N ASP A 12 7.23 -8.63 7.79
CA ASP A 12 6.30 -8.42 8.90
C ASP A 12 6.96 -7.88 10.18
N GLN A 13 8.28 -7.94 10.27
CA GLN A 13 9.06 -7.26 11.30
C GLN A 13 9.47 -5.85 10.88
N ALA A 14 9.66 -5.63 9.58
CA ALA A 14 9.93 -4.31 9.03
C ALA A 14 8.69 -3.40 9.08
N VAL A 15 7.51 -3.93 8.77
CA VAL A 15 6.26 -3.15 8.68
C VAL A 15 5.15 -3.74 9.57
N LEU A 16 4.08 -3.00 9.78
CA LEU A 16 2.85 -3.51 10.36
C LEU A 16 1.95 -4.03 9.24
N VAL A 17 1.54 -5.28 9.33
CA VAL A 17 0.64 -5.94 8.38
C VAL A 17 -0.75 -5.99 8.97
N ASN A 18 -1.75 -5.45 8.25
CA ASN A 18 -3.13 -5.31 8.70
C ASN A 18 -3.24 -4.71 10.11
N PRO A 19 -2.66 -3.52 10.36
CA PRO A 19 -2.70 -2.91 11.66
C PRO A 19 -4.15 -2.69 12.13
N SER A 20 -4.38 -2.82 13.43
CA SER A 20 -5.71 -2.61 13.98
C SER A 20 -6.14 -1.16 13.80
N VAL A 21 -7.34 -0.96 13.23
CA VAL A 21 -8.04 0.32 13.13
C VAL A 21 -9.45 0.10 13.63
N HIS A 22 -9.85 0.94 14.59
CA HIS A 22 -11.20 0.87 15.17
C HIS A 22 -12.18 1.64 14.30
N LEU A 23 -13.28 0.98 13.92
CA LEU A 23 -14.42 1.57 13.24
C LEU A 23 -15.70 1.07 13.91
N GLU A 24 -16.63 1.96 14.19
CA GLU A 24 -17.93 1.62 14.78
C GLU A 24 -18.86 1.03 13.70
N ARG A 25 -19.49 -0.09 14.05
CA ARG A 25 -20.40 -0.77 13.12
C ARG A 25 -21.67 0.04 12.94
N GLY A 26 -22.01 0.32 11.71
CA GLY A 26 -23.19 1.11 11.32
C GLY A 26 -22.85 2.55 10.93
N ASP A 27 -21.73 3.07 11.41
CA ASP A 27 -21.26 4.40 11.04
C ASP A 27 -20.74 4.44 9.60
N VAL A 28 -20.83 5.60 8.97
CA VAL A 28 -20.42 5.84 7.60
C VAL A 28 -18.97 6.28 7.57
N TYR A 29 -18.17 5.59 6.77
CA TYR A 29 -16.75 5.89 6.56
C TYR A 29 -16.39 5.87 5.08
N PRO A 30 -15.31 6.57 4.70
CA PRO A 30 -14.71 6.46 3.38
C PRO A 30 -14.42 5.00 3.01
N PHE A 31 -14.86 4.60 1.81
CA PHE A 31 -14.64 3.25 1.29
C PHE A 31 -13.76 3.27 0.05
N VAL A 32 -12.77 2.38 0.00
CA VAL A 32 -11.91 2.19 -1.18
C VAL A 32 -12.25 0.87 -1.85
N ASP A 33 -12.72 0.96 -3.10
CA ASP A 33 -12.89 -0.21 -3.96
C ASP A 33 -11.56 -0.63 -4.59
N MET A 34 -11.42 -1.92 -4.91
CA MET A 34 -10.25 -2.45 -5.64
C MET A 34 -10.09 -1.82 -7.03
N GLN A 35 -11.17 -1.39 -7.66
CA GLN A 35 -11.13 -0.75 -8.97
C GLN A 35 -10.53 0.64 -8.93
N ALA A 36 -10.69 1.35 -7.82
CA ALA A 36 -10.12 2.70 -7.64
C ALA A 36 -8.59 2.72 -7.56
N VAL A 37 -7.98 1.58 -7.22
CA VAL A 37 -6.51 1.49 -7.16
C VAL A 37 -5.95 1.43 -8.58
N ASP A 38 -5.33 2.53 -9.00
CA ASP A 38 -4.57 2.62 -10.24
C ASP A 38 -3.10 2.23 -9.97
N PRO A 39 -2.55 1.22 -10.69
CA PRO A 39 -1.14 0.81 -10.55
C PRO A 39 -0.14 1.92 -10.83
N GLU A 40 -0.53 2.90 -11.62
CA GLU A 40 0.32 4.02 -12.03
C GLU A 40 0.21 5.23 -11.10
N SER A 41 -0.76 5.26 -10.19
CA SER A 41 -0.92 6.31 -9.19
C SER A 41 -0.28 5.91 -7.87
N ARG A 42 0.39 6.88 -7.21
CA ARG A 42 0.90 6.68 -5.85
C ARG A 42 -0.22 6.64 -4.82
N SER A 43 -1.29 7.37 -5.04
CA SER A 43 -2.33 7.58 -4.06
C SER A 43 -3.68 7.09 -4.56
N VAL A 44 -4.51 6.62 -3.63
CA VAL A 44 -5.91 6.29 -3.87
C VAL A 44 -6.78 7.01 -2.84
N GLY A 45 -7.76 7.76 -3.32
CA GLY A 45 -8.81 8.36 -2.51
C GLY A 45 -9.99 7.41 -2.28
N PRO A 46 -10.94 7.79 -1.44
CA PRO A 46 -12.19 7.04 -1.29
C PRO A 46 -12.97 7.03 -2.62
N SER A 47 -13.57 5.88 -2.91
CA SER A 47 -14.48 5.72 -4.06
C SER A 47 -15.88 6.23 -3.73
N GLU A 48 -16.29 6.09 -2.48
CA GLU A 48 -17.59 6.46 -1.96
C GLU A 48 -17.59 6.50 -0.42
N GLU A 49 -18.65 7.00 0.17
CA GLU A 49 -18.95 6.85 1.58
C GLU A 49 -19.85 5.62 1.77
N ARG A 50 -19.53 4.76 2.75
CA ARG A 50 -20.26 3.52 2.96
C ARG A 50 -20.39 3.15 4.44
N PRO A 51 -21.57 2.67 4.91
CA PRO A 51 -21.72 2.17 6.27
C PRO A 51 -20.80 0.97 6.51
N PHE A 52 -20.04 1.01 7.62
CA PHE A 52 -19.17 -0.09 8.01
C PHE A 52 -19.99 -1.26 8.59
N LYS A 53 -19.91 -2.43 7.95
CA LYS A 53 -20.66 -3.65 8.33
C LYS A 53 -19.84 -4.64 9.14
N GLY A 54 -18.59 -4.30 9.52
CA GLY A 54 -17.70 -5.14 10.31
C GLY A 54 -16.69 -5.96 9.49
N GLY A 55 -16.81 -5.99 8.16
CA GLY A 55 -15.90 -6.71 7.25
C GLY A 55 -15.00 -5.76 6.45
N GLY A 56 -14.09 -6.35 5.67
CA GLY A 56 -13.15 -5.58 4.84
C GLY A 56 -11.86 -5.20 5.55
N SER A 57 -10.91 -4.67 4.79
CA SER A 57 -9.70 -4.07 5.35
C SER A 57 -10.01 -2.71 5.95
N ARG A 58 -9.27 -2.33 6.98
CA ARG A 58 -9.40 -1.04 7.67
C ARG A 58 -8.04 -0.36 7.65
N PHE A 59 -8.04 0.94 7.43
CA PHE A 59 -6.81 1.70 7.24
C PHE A 59 -7.01 3.16 7.68
N VAL A 60 -5.92 3.88 7.81
CA VAL A 60 -5.90 5.32 8.05
C VAL A 60 -5.09 6.01 6.94
N HIS A 61 -5.17 7.34 6.90
CA HIS A 61 -4.39 8.14 5.96
C HIS A 61 -2.91 7.74 5.95
N GLY A 62 -2.36 7.54 4.76
CA GLY A 62 -0.97 7.18 4.54
C GLY A 62 -0.66 5.68 4.58
N ASP A 63 -1.61 4.82 4.97
CA ASP A 63 -1.44 3.37 4.86
C ASP A 63 -1.32 2.94 3.40
N THR A 64 -0.54 1.90 3.15
CA THR A 64 -0.42 1.29 1.82
C THR A 64 -1.43 0.17 1.68
N LEU A 65 -2.26 0.25 0.67
CA LEU A 65 -3.22 -0.77 0.27
C LEU A 65 -2.61 -1.62 -0.84
N MET A 66 -2.23 -2.84 -0.52
CA MET A 66 -1.70 -3.81 -1.48
C MET A 66 -2.78 -4.82 -1.84
N ALA A 67 -3.11 -4.95 -3.12
CA ALA A 67 -3.97 -6.04 -3.58
C ALA A 67 -3.31 -7.39 -3.26
N ARG A 68 -4.11 -8.36 -2.81
CA ARG A 68 -3.64 -9.72 -2.52
C ARG A 68 -4.12 -10.78 -3.51
N ILE A 69 -4.99 -10.42 -4.44
CA ILE A 69 -5.68 -11.34 -5.35
C ILE A 69 -5.18 -11.17 -6.80
N THR A 70 -5.19 -12.28 -7.58
CA THR A 70 -5.03 -12.25 -9.04
C THR A 70 -6.24 -11.59 -9.71
N PRO A 71 -6.07 -10.86 -10.82
CA PRO A 71 -4.81 -10.38 -11.41
C PRO A 71 -4.35 -9.04 -10.81
N CYS A 72 -5.02 -8.55 -9.76
CA CYS A 72 -4.82 -7.20 -9.24
C CYS A 72 -3.39 -6.94 -8.76
N LEU A 73 -2.78 -7.88 -7.99
CA LEU A 73 -1.39 -7.72 -7.54
C LEU A 73 -0.41 -7.88 -8.71
N GLU A 74 -0.67 -8.79 -9.63
CA GLU A 74 0.14 -8.98 -10.84
C GLU A 74 0.17 -7.70 -11.68
N ASN A 75 -0.95 -7.00 -11.76
CA ASN A 75 -1.07 -5.70 -12.42
C ASN A 75 -0.54 -4.53 -11.57
N GLY A 76 0.04 -4.80 -10.39
CA GLY A 76 0.68 -3.78 -9.57
C GLY A 76 -0.27 -2.87 -8.78
N LYS A 77 -1.51 -3.29 -8.50
CA LYS A 77 -2.46 -2.51 -7.71
C LYS A 77 -1.99 -2.37 -6.26
N ILE A 78 -1.16 -1.35 -6.03
CA ILE A 78 -0.60 -0.95 -4.73
C ILE A 78 -0.61 0.57 -4.70
N ALA A 79 -1.31 1.17 -3.74
CA ALA A 79 -1.37 2.62 -3.58
C ALA A 79 -1.45 3.02 -2.11
N ARG A 80 -1.09 4.27 -1.80
CA ARG A 80 -1.28 4.85 -0.47
C ARG A 80 -2.67 5.44 -0.34
N TYR A 81 -3.35 5.12 0.74
CA TYR A 81 -4.63 5.74 1.03
C TYR A 81 -4.46 7.23 1.36
N ALA A 82 -5.14 8.07 0.61
CA ALA A 82 -5.22 9.51 0.82
C ALA A 82 -6.64 9.86 1.31
N ALA A 83 -6.79 10.11 2.61
CA ALA A 83 -8.06 10.60 3.14
C ALA A 83 -8.35 12.00 2.60
N THR A 84 -9.62 12.30 2.41
CA THR A 84 -10.08 13.63 1.93
C THR A 84 -9.87 14.69 3.00
N GLU A 85 -10.02 14.31 4.28
CA GLU A 85 -9.84 15.20 5.43
C GLU A 85 -9.05 14.50 6.54
N GLY A 86 -8.03 15.17 7.06
CA GLY A 86 -7.27 14.79 8.26
C GLY A 86 -6.68 13.37 8.26
N GLU A 87 -6.56 12.78 9.44
CA GLU A 87 -6.08 11.41 9.67
C GLU A 87 -7.17 10.34 9.40
N GLY A 88 -8.16 10.66 8.57
CA GLY A 88 -9.38 9.92 8.37
C GLY A 88 -9.19 8.41 8.23
N ALA A 89 -9.88 7.67 9.08
CA ALA A 89 -9.97 6.23 8.96
C ALA A 89 -10.95 5.85 7.84
N GLY A 90 -10.66 4.75 7.17
CA GLY A 90 -11.49 4.21 6.10
C GLY A 90 -11.51 2.69 6.11
N HIS A 91 -12.36 2.14 5.27
CA HIS A 91 -12.40 0.70 5.02
C HIS A 91 -12.47 0.38 3.53
N GLY A 92 -12.24 -0.85 3.18
CA GLY A 92 -12.22 -1.24 1.76
C GLY A 92 -12.36 -2.73 1.54
N SER A 93 -12.05 -3.14 0.31
CA SER A 93 -12.10 -4.53 -0.11
C SER A 93 -11.38 -5.48 0.87
N THR A 94 -11.95 -6.66 1.11
CA THR A 94 -11.28 -7.76 1.83
C THR A 94 -10.02 -8.27 1.11
N GLU A 95 -9.84 -7.88 -0.14
CA GLU A 95 -8.71 -8.28 -0.98
C GLU A 95 -7.53 -7.31 -0.89
N PHE A 96 -7.53 -6.40 0.09
CA PHE A 96 -6.34 -5.62 0.46
C PHE A 96 -5.59 -6.25 1.64
N ILE A 97 -4.27 -6.26 1.54
CA ILE A 97 -3.36 -6.29 2.68
C ILE A 97 -2.97 -4.85 2.96
N VAL A 98 -3.18 -4.40 4.20
CA VAL A 98 -2.82 -3.05 4.63
C VAL A 98 -1.41 -3.08 5.22
N ILE A 99 -0.54 -2.21 4.73
CA ILE A 99 0.84 -2.08 5.19
C ILE A 99 1.04 -0.68 5.77
N ARG A 100 1.61 -0.62 6.96
CA ARG A 100 1.99 0.62 7.63
C ARG A 100 3.44 0.54 8.10
N GLY A 101 4.18 1.64 8.03
CA GLY A 101 5.52 1.73 8.61
C GLY A 101 5.50 1.37 10.09
N ARG A 102 6.46 0.56 10.53
CA ARG A 102 6.59 0.21 11.95
C ARG A 102 7.34 1.34 12.67
N PRO A 103 6.79 1.88 13.77
CA PRO A 103 7.46 2.93 14.55
C PRO A 103 8.91 2.56 14.89
N ASN A 104 9.82 3.49 14.70
CA ASN A 104 11.26 3.35 14.93
C ASN A 104 12.00 2.31 14.08
N VAL A 105 11.33 1.66 13.14
CA VAL A 105 11.91 0.66 12.22
C VAL A 105 11.77 1.11 10.77
N THR A 106 10.56 1.46 10.34
CA THR A 106 10.30 1.80 8.94
C THR A 106 9.46 3.07 8.83
N ASP A 107 9.92 4.02 8.03
CA ASP A 107 9.16 5.20 7.64
C ASP A 107 7.95 4.80 6.79
N ASN A 108 6.80 5.46 7.01
CA ASN A 108 5.55 5.08 6.35
C ASN A 108 5.57 5.36 4.83
N GLY A 109 6.26 6.41 4.39
CA GLY A 109 6.47 6.68 2.97
C GLY A 109 7.38 5.63 2.33
N PHE A 110 8.45 5.25 3.03
CA PHE A 110 9.35 4.19 2.58
C PHE A 110 8.66 2.83 2.53
N ALA A 111 7.77 2.51 3.48
CA ALA A 111 7.01 1.26 3.49
C ALA A 111 6.20 1.05 2.20
N TYR A 112 5.67 2.13 1.61
CA TYR A 112 5.00 2.07 0.31
C TYR A 112 5.97 1.64 -0.80
N TYR A 113 7.13 2.28 -0.92
CA TYR A 113 8.10 1.94 -1.95
C TYR A 113 8.70 0.55 -1.76
N LEU A 114 8.94 0.15 -0.51
CA LEU A 114 9.35 -1.20 -0.16
C LEU A 114 8.31 -2.23 -0.61
N THR A 115 7.02 -1.96 -0.38
CA THR A 115 5.93 -2.85 -0.80
C THR A 115 5.79 -2.91 -2.32
N LYS A 116 5.99 -1.79 -3.01
CA LYS A 116 5.93 -1.69 -4.49
C LYS A 116 7.19 -2.23 -5.17
N TRP A 117 8.29 -2.35 -4.42
CA TRP A 117 9.54 -2.89 -4.96
C TRP A 117 9.33 -4.28 -5.55
N ASP A 118 9.89 -4.48 -6.76
CA ASP A 118 9.68 -5.68 -7.55
C ASP A 118 10.09 -6.97 -6.82
N GLY A 119 11.13 -6.91 -5.94
CA GLY A 119 11.54 -8.04 -5.11
C GLY A 119 10.43 -8.52 -4.17
N VAL A 120 9.77 -7.61 -3.45
CA VAL A 120 8.64 -7.94 -2.55
C VAL A 120 7.41 -8.36 -3.36
N ARG A 121 7.07 -7.63 -4.42
CA ARG A 121 5.90 -7.93 -5.25
C ARG A 121 6.00 -9.31 -5.90
N ARG A 122 7.13 -9.65 -6.54
CA ARG A 122 7.35 -10.97 -7.15
C ARG A 122 7.34 -12.08 -6.13
N TYR A 123 7.95 -11.85 -4.96
CA TYR A 123 7.86 -12.82 -3.88
C TYR A 123 6.39 -13.08 -3.51
N CYS A 124 5.60 -12.04 -3.26
CA CYS A 124 4.19 -12.18 -2.94
C CYS A 124 3.42 -12.94 -4.03
N ILE A 125 3.65 -12.64 -5.31
CA ILE A 125 3.03 -13.35 -6.45
C ILE A 125 3.41 -14.83 -6.43
N SER A 126 4.68 -15.17 -6.16
CA SER A 126 5.14 -16.57 -6.09
C SER A 126 4.50 -17.38 -4.96
N GLN A 127 4.02 -16.70 -3.91
CA GLN A 127 3.36 -17.31 -2.75
C GLN A 127 1.84 -17.41 -2.88
N MET A 128 1.28 -16.99 -4.01
CA MET A 128 -0.17 -17.05 -4.23
C MET A 128 -0.68 -18.49 -4.23
N THR A 129 -1.79 -18.71 -3.53
CA THR A 129 -2.48 -20.00 -3.43
C THR A 129 -3.97 -19.86 -3.77
N GLY A 130 -4.61 -20.95 -4.19
CA GLY A 130 -6.01 -20.98 -4.56
C GLY A 130 -6.26 -21.51 -5.96
N SER A 131 -7.52 -21.48 -6.41
CA SER A 131 -7.90 -21.90 -7.76
C SER A 131 -7.45 -20.90 -8.81
N SER A 132 -7.23 -21.37 -10.04
CA SER A 132 -6.86 -20.54 -11.18
C SER A 132 -7.78 -19.33 -11.32
N GLY A 133 -7.21 -18.14 -11.52
CA GLY A 133 -7.93 -16.87 -11.65
C GLY A 133 -8.44 -16.25 -10.33
N ARG A 134 -8.29 -16.94 -9.18
CA ARG A 134 -8.68 -16.43 -7.85
C ARG A 134 -7.65 -16.76 -6.78
N GLN A 135 -6.38 -16.75 -7.15
CA GLN A 135 -5.29 -16.97 -6.21
C GLN A 135 -5.10 -15.74 -5.31
N ARG A 136 -4.64 -15.97 -4.08
CA ARG A 136 -4.41 -14.93 -3.07
C ARG A 136 -3.10 -15.15 -2.36
N VAL A 137 -2.43 -14.05 -2.04
CA VAL A 137 -1.29 -14.07 -1.13
C VAL A 137 -1.78 -14.33 0.29
N PRO A 138 -1.37 -15.42 0.94
CA PRO A 138 -1.62 -15.59 2.37
C PRO A 138 -0.79 -14.58 3.16
N THR A 139 -1.40 -13.91 4.15
CA THR A 139 -0.70 -12.88 4.95
C THR A 139 0.52 -13.45 5.68
N SER A 140 0.46 -14.74 6.06
CA SER A 140 1.58 -15.46 6.66
C SER A 140 2.81 -15.60 5.76
N ALA A 141 2.67 -15.46 4.43
CA ALA A 141 3.82 -15.49 3.54
C ALA A 141 4.76 -14.30 3.76
N LEU A 142 4.23 -13.17 4.25
CA LEU A 142 5.02 -11.95 4.48
C LEU A 142 6.08 -12.13 5.58
N SER A 143 5.88 -13.05 6.53
CA SER A 143 6.87 -13.38 7.56
C SER A 143 8.10 -14.14 7.03
N HIS A 144 8.03 -14.67 5.81
CA HIS A 144 9.13 -15.37 5.15
C HIS A 144 9.77 -14.52 4.03
N CYS A 145 9.26 -13.31 3.79
CA CYS A 145 9.82 -12.37 2.83
C CYS A 145 10.93 -11.56 3.50
N GLU A 146 12.19 -11.90 3.28
CA GLU A 146 13.30 -11.10 3.78
C GLU A 146 13.48 -9.82 2.98
N VAL A 147 13.62 -8.71 3.69
CA VAL A 147 13.91 -7.39 3.12
C VAL A 147 15.13 -6.78 3.81
N THR A 148 15.91 -6.05 3.07
CA THR A 148 17.05 -5.28 3.60
C THR A 148 16.70 -3.81 3.55
N ILE A 149 16.67 -3.15 4.71
CA ILE A 149 16.25 -1.75 4.86
C ILE A 149 17.38 -0.90 5.43
N PRO A 150 17.53 0.35 4.95
CA PRO A 150 18.50 1.30 5.47
C PRO A 150 18.07 1.92 6.80
N SER A 151 18.87 2.81 7.32
CA SER A 151 18.53 3.61 8.51
C SER A 151 17.31 4.51 8.26
N LEU A 152 16.56 4.87 9.32
CA LEU A 152 15.37 5.73 9.20
C LEU A 152 15.64 7.07 8.48
N PRO A 153 16.75 7.79 8.71
CA PRO A 153 17.06 8.99 7.95
C PRO A 153 17.21 8.73 6.45
N GLU A 154 17.87 7.62 6.06
CA GLU A 154 18.01 7.24 4.65
C GLU A 154 16.67 6.82 4.05
N GLN A 155 15.84 6.07 4.79
CA GLN A 155 14.49 5.71 4.35
C GLN A 155 13.66 6.95 4.02
N ARG A 156 13.70 7.98 4.88
CA ARG A 156 12.99 9.26 4.65
C ARG A 156 13.54 9.99 3.43
N ALA A 157 14.85 9.99 3.24
CA ALA A 157 15.49 10.60 2.07
C ALA A 157 15.06 9.88 0.78
N ILE A 158 15.07 8.55 0.77
CA ILE A 158 14.61 7.73 -0.36
C ILE A 158 13.13 8.00 -0.64
N ALA A 159 12.27 7.95 0.39
CA ALA A 159 10.84 8.19 0.25
C ALA A 159 10.53 9.61 -0.27
N HIS A 160 11.31 10.61 0.16
CA HIS A 160 11.17 11.98 -0.33
C HIS A 160 11.55 12.11 -1.81
N ILE A 161 12.68 11.53 -2.22
CA ILE A 161 13.13 11.58 -3.62
C ILE A 161 12.13 10.88 -4.53
N LEU A 162 11.75 9.64 -4.21
CA LEU A 162 10.79 8.88 -5.00
C LEU A 162 9.41 9.55 -5.01
N GLY A 163 8.97 10.09 -3.86
CA GLY A 163 7.72 10.84 -3.77
C GLY A 163 7.70 12.07 -4.65
N THR A 164 8.81 12.82 -4.69
CA THR A 164 8.94 13.99 -5.58
C THR A 164 8.87 13.60 -7.06
N LEU A 165 9.41 12.44 -7.43
CA LEU A 165 9.31 11.93 -8.80
C LEU A 165 7.87 11.52 -9.15
N ASP A 166 7.19 10.82 -8.24
CA ASP A 166 5.77 10.46 -8.42
C ASP A 166 4.90 11.71 -8.54
N ASP A 167 5.14 12.75 -7.73
CA ASP A 167 4.40 14.02 -7.81
C ASP A 167 4.57 14.71 -9.17
N LYS A 168 5.79 14.67 -9.74
CA LYS A 168 6.06 15.21 -11.09
C LYS A 168 5.37 14.39 -12.18
N ILE A 169 5.38 13.07 -12.07
CA ILE A 169 4.69 12.17 -13.01
C ILE A 169 3.19 12.47 -12.99
N GLU A 170 2.61 12.57 -11.82
CA GLU A 170 1.19 12.87 -11.65
C GLU A 170 0.82 14.26 -12.20
N LEU A 171 1.65 15.27 -11.94
CA LEU A 171 1.46 16.62 -12.49
C LEU A 171 1.49 16.59 -14.03
N ASN A 172 2.48 15.93 -14.61
CA ASN A 172 2.60 15.81 -16.08
C ASN A 172 1.38 15.10 -16.70
N ARG A 173 0.86 14.07 -16.07
CA ARG A 173 -0.36 13.36 -16.52
C ARG A 173 -1.57 14.28 -16.52
N ARG A 174 -1.79 15.05 -15.44
CA ARG A 174 -2.88 16.03 -15.38
C ARG A 174 -2.75 17.12 -16.44
N MET A 175 -1.52 17.60 -16.66
CA MET A 175 -1.27 18.59 -17.72
C MET A 175 -1.59 18.02 -19.11
N ASN A 176 -1.16 16.81 -19.41
CA ASN A 176 -1.44 16.15 -20.69
C ASN A 176 -2.96 15.97 -20.88
N GLN A 177 -3.66 15.47 -19.86
CA GLN A 177 -5.12 15.31 -19.91
C GLN A 177 -5.82 16.65 -20.20
N THR A 178 -5.42 17.71 -19.49
CA THR A 178 -6.00 19.05 -19.73
C THR A 178 -5.74 19.55 -21.16
N LEU A 179 -4.55 19.29 -21.71
CA LEU A 179 -4.22 19.67 -23.08
C LEU A 179 -4.98 18.86 -24.14
N GLU A 180 -5.27 17.59 -23.86
CA GLU A 180 -6.07 16.73 -24.74
C GLU A 180 -7.56 17.11 -24.75
N GLU A 181 -8.06 17.69 -23.65
CA GLU A 181 -9.44 18.17 -23.51
C GLU A 181 -9.68 19.58 -24.10
N MET A 182 -8.63 20.29 -24.50
CA MET A 182 -8.68 21.64 -25.12
C MET A 182 -8.78 21.58 -26.63
#